data_8d0fd8e663933e17179a6e571ef624ac
#
_entry.id   8d0fd8e663933e17179a6e571ef624ac
#
_cell.length_a   1.000
_cell.length_b   1.000
_cell.length_c   1.000
_cell.angle_alpha   90.00
_cell.angle_beta   90.00
_cell.angle_gamma   90.00
#
_symmetry.space_group_name_H-M   'P 1'
#
loop_
_entity.id
_entity.type
_entity.pdbx_description
1 polymer ?
#
loop_
_entity_poly.entity_id
_entity_poly.type
_entity_poly.pdbx_seq_one_letter_code
_entity_poly.pdbx_strand_id
1 'polypeptide(L)'
;MRIQHTRVSVRVPATSANIGPGFDTLGLALQLCDDLELEATTGGVEILAQGEGSGSVPTGEEHLVVRALRRGLDHAGAPQSGIRLHTVNRIPHGGGLGSSAAATVAGLLLARGLLSDPEALDDQSVLHLAAEFEGHPDNAAPALLGGVVLSWMNAGQARAVPLAHAAGVVNPLVLLPTATLSTHQARGLLPESVPHGDAVFNASRAALLVHALTGVPELLMEATEDRLHQEQRASGMPQSVELMRVLRQEGHPAVISGAGPSVLVLSGDRAEIAPLVRRIVADPTGWRIAQVPLRETGSAPVVG
;
A
#
# COMPACT_ATOMS: atom_id res chain seq x y z
N MET A 1 3.54 -30.60 -5.15
CA MET A 1 2.72 -29.99 -4.11
C MET A 1 1.26 -30.43 -4.23
N ARG A 2 0.46 -30.43 -3.14
CA ARG A 2 -0.97 -30.78 -3.16
C ARG A 2 -1.79 -29.62 -2.61
N ILE A 3 -3.01 -29.45 -3.09
CA ILE A 3 -4.03 -28.66 -2.43
C ILE A 3 -4.58 -29.51 -1.29
N GLN A 4 -4.54 -29.00 -0.06
CA GLN A 4 -5.01 -29.68 1.15
C GLN A 4 -6.29 -29.05 1.66
N HIS A 5 -6.39 -27.74 1.61
CA HIS A 5 -7.53 -27.00 2.09
C HIS A 5 -8.39 -26.50 0.94
N THR A 6 -9.70 -26.48 1.12
CA THR A 6 -10.64 -26.04 0.09
C THR A 6 -11.22 -24.67 0.38
N ARG A 7 -11.09 -24.17 1.63
CA ARG A 7 -11.54 -22.82 2.02
C ARG A 7 -10.44 -22.10 2.74
N VAL A 8 -10.17 -20.88 2.29
CA VAL A 8 -9.16 -19.98 2.85
C VAL A 8 -9.70 -18.57 2.86
N SER A 9 -9.44 -17.83 3.93
CA SER A 9 -9.73 -16.40 4.00
C SER A 9 -8.48 -15.63 4.35
N VAL A 10 -8.45 -14.35 3.95
CA VAL A 10 -7.38 -13.43 4.28
C VAL A 10 -7.93 -12.02 4.47
N ARG A 11 -7.36 -11.29 5.42
CA ARG A 11 -7.59 -9.85 5.60
C ARG A 11 -6.30 -9.11 5.33
N VAL A 12 -6.31 -8.19 4.34
CA VAL A 12 -5.13 -7.44 3.92
C VAL A 12 -5.36 -5.94 4.10
N PRO A 13 -4.37 -5.19 4.62
CA PRO A 13 -4.49 -3.76 4.87
C PRO A 13 -4.23 -2.91 3.61
N ALA A 14 -4.78 -1.71 3.62
CA ALA A 14 -4.27 -0.59 2.86
C ALA A 14 -2.85 -0.25 3.30
N THR A 15 -2.09 0.37 2.42
CA THR A 15 -0.72 0.79 2.69
C THR A 15 -0.47 2.20 2.18
N SER A 16 0.42 2.92 2.83
CA SER A 16 0.98 4.17 2.32
C SER A 16 2.47 3.98 2.11
N ALA A 17 2.91 4.11 0.89
CA ALA A 17 4.31 3.97 0.49
C ALA A 17 5.01 5.32 0.35
N ASN A 18 6.32 5.30 0.21
CA ASN A 18 7.22 6.45 0.07
C ASN A 18 7.37 7.28 1.35
N ILE A 19 6.30 7.70 1.97
CA ILE A 19 6.28 8.52 3.20
C ILE A 19 7.19 9.75 3.07
N GLY A 20 7.09 10.49 1.95
CA GLY A 20 8.03 11.55 1.59
C GLY A 20 9.32 10.98 0.97
N PRO A 21 10.51 11.15 1.59
CA PRO A 21 11.79 10.83 0.95
C PRO A 21 12.13 9.34 0.84
N GLY A 22 11.32 8.45 1.43
CA GLY A 22 11.53 7.00 1.38
C GLY A 22 11.03 6.35 0.10
N PHE A 23 11.21 7.01 -1.05
CA PHE A 23 10.74 6.60 -2.37
C PHE A 23 11.16 5.17 -2.72
N ASP A 24 10.18 4.32 -3.11
CA ASP A 24 10.31 2.90 -3.43
C ASP A 24 10.94 2.04 -2.30
N THR A 25 10.94 2.55 -1.04
CA THR A 25 11.68 1.94 0.07
C THR A 25 10.88 1.85 1.37
N LEU A 26 10.21 2.92 1.79
CA LEU A 26 9.48 2.97 3.04
C LEU A 26 7.97 2.85 2.80
N GLY A 27 7.32 2.08 3.67
CA GLY A 27 5.87 1.95 3.66
C GLY A 27 5.30 1.67 5.05
N LEU A 28 4.02 1.92 5.21
CA LEU A 28 3.28 1.60 6.43
C LEU A 28 1.92 0.97 6.12
N ALA A 29 1.46 0.08 6.99
CA ALA A 29 0.16 -0.55 6.92
C ALA A 29 -0.88 0.23 7.71
N LEU A 30 -2.08 0.37 7.14
CA LEU A 30 -3.19 1.12 7.71
C LEU A 30 -4.34 0.19 8.11
N GLN A 31 -5.06 0.51 9.18
CA GLN A 31 -6.21 -0.27 9.69
C GLN A 31 -7.48 -0.05 8.83
N LEU A 32 -7.31 -0.04 7.52
CA LEU A 32 -8.35 -0.10 6.50
C LEU A 32 -8.08 -1.34 5.66
N CYS A 33 -8.94 -2.36 5.74
CA CYS A 33 -8.62 -3.68 5.20
C CYS A 33 -9.69 -4.17 4.25
N ASP A 34 -9.26 -4.90 3.23
CA ASP A 34 -10.10 -5.77 2.42
C ASP A 34 -10.18 -7.16 3.04
N ASP A 35 -11.35 -7.77 2.96
CA ASP A 35 -11.60 -9.17 3.34
C ASP A 35 -11.82 -10.01 2.09
N LEU A 36 -11.12 -11.14 1.99
CA LEU A 36 -11.24 -12.06 0.88
C LEU A 36 -11.46 -13.48 1.39
N GLU A 37 -12.40 -14.18 0.77
CA GLU A 37 -12.68 -15.59 1.01
C GLU A 37 -12.62 -16.36 -0.30
N LEU A 38 -11.93 -17.48 -0.29
CA LEU A 38 -11.75 -18.35 -1.44
C LEU A 38 -12.21 -19.77 -1.13
N GLU A 39 -12.93 -20.35 -2.08
CA GLU A 39 -13.27 -21.76 -2.12
C GLU A 39 -12.67 -22.38 -3.39
N ALA A 40 -11.83 -23.42 -3.22
CA ALA A 40 -11.33 -24.20 -4.34
C ALA A 40 -12.45 -25.12 -4.87
N THR A 41 -12.65 -25.11 -6.18
CA THR A 41 -13.76 -25.84 -6.85
C THR A 41 -13.20 -26.69 -8.00
N THR A 42 -14.05 -27.51 -8.61
CA THR A 42 -13.75 -28.24 -9.85
C THR A 42 -14.18 -27.49 -11.11
N GLY A 43 -14.80 -26.30 -10.96
CA GLY A 43 -15.32 -25.48 -12.04
C GLY A 43 -14.27 -24.49 -12.58
N GLY A 44 -14.78 -23.38 -13.15
CA GLY A 44 -13.96 -22.22 -13.59
C GLY A 44 -13.71 -21.22 -12.46
N VAL A 45 -13.61 -19.94 -12.84
CA VAL A 45 -13.45 -18.81 -11.92
C VAL A 45 -14.81 -18.12 -11.77
N GLU A 46 -15.26 -18.02 -10.53
CA GLU A 46 -16.44 -17.25 -10.11
C GLU A 46 -16.01 -16.18 -9.12
N ILE A 47 -16.37 -14.92 -9.34
CA ILE A 47 -15.99 -13.80 -8.47
C ILE A 47 -17.23 -13.00 -8.08
N LEU A 48 -17.37 -12.80 -6.77
CA LEU A 48 -18.33 -11.88 -6.18
C LEU A 48 -17.58 -10.77 -5.48
N ALA A 49 -17.50 -9.60 -6.12
CA ALA A 49 -16.86 -8.42 -5.55
C ALA A 49 -17.91 -7.45 -5.00
N GLN A 50 -17.67 -6.95 -3.77
CA GLN A 50 -18.50 -5.96 -3.08
C GLN A 50 -17.63 -4.77 -2.65
N GLY A 51 -18.23 -3.59 -2.51
CA GLY A 51 -17.56 -2.38 -2.05
C GLY A 51 -16.82 -1.63 -3.15
N GLU A 52 -15.62 -1.15 -2.87
CA GLU A 52 -14.81 -0.34 -3.79
C GLU A 52 -14.49 -1.12 -5.07
N GLY A 53 -14.72 -0.49 -6.23
CA GLY A 53 -14.47 -1.10 -7.53
C GLY A 53 -15.47 -2.19 -7.96
N SER A 54 -16.51 -2.51 -7.16
CA SER A 54 -17.53 -3.47 -7.56
C SER A 54 -18.19 -3.03 -8.87
N GLY A 55 -18.25 -3.93 -9.86
CA GLY A 55 -18.76 -3.64 -11.21
C GLY A 55 -17.73 -3.05 -12.19
N SER A 56 -16.52 -2.71 -11.74
CA SER A 56 -15.44 -2.22 -12.62
C SER A 56 -14.22 -3.15 -12.66
N VAL A 57 -14.06 -4.04 -11.66
CA VAL A 57 -12.98 -5.04 -11.66
C VAL A 57 -13.32 -6.22 -12.58
N PRO A 58 -12.33 -6.84 -13.25
CA PRO A 58 -12.55 -8.07 -14.01
C PRO A 58 -13.15 -9.19 -13.16
N THR A 59 -14.01 -10.04 -13.74
CA THR A 59 -14.69 -11.13 -13.01
C THR A 59 -14.20 -12.53 -13.37
N GLY A 60 -13.05 -12.64 -14.06
CA GLY A 60 -12.46 -13.91 -14.51
C GLY A 60 -10.97 -14.02 -14.18
N GLU A 61 -10.23 -14.76 -15.00
CA GLU A 61 -8.78 -14.99 -14.85
C GLU A 61 -7.94 -13.70 -14.83
N GLU A 62 -8.43 -12.61 -15.42
CA GLU A 62 -7.77 -11.30 -15.45
C GLU A 62 -7.86 -10.53 -14.10
N HIS A 63 -8.67 -11.01 -13.16
CA HIS A 63 -8.76 -10.41 -11.82
C HIS A 63 -7.43 -10.51 -11.11
N LEU A 64 -6.93 -9.39 -10.55
CA LEU A 64 -5.57 -9.32 -9.99
C LEU A 64 -5.32 -10.35 -8.87
N VAL A 65 -6.29 -10.54 -7.98
CA VAL A 65 -6.21 -11.58 -6.92
C VAL A 65 -6.06 -12.97 -7.53
N VAL A 66 -6.80 -13.27 -8.62
CA VAL A 66 -6.74 -14.56 -9.31
C VAL A 66 -5.38 -14.75 -9.97
N ARG A 67 -4.88 -13.75 -10.68
CA ARG A 67 -3.54 -13.79 -11.30
C ARG A 67 -2.44 -14.03 -10.26
N ALA A 68 -2.49 -13.33 -9.12
CA ALA A 68 -1.55 -13.50 -8.04
C ALA A 68 -1.65 -14.91 -7.39
N LEU A 69 -2.87 -15.40 -7.17
CA LEU A 69 -3.11 -16.77 -6.70
C LEU A 69 -2.54 -17.80 -7.65
N ARG A 70 -2.81 -17.69 -8.96
CA ARG A 70 -2.25 -18.57 -10.01
C ARG A 70 -0.72 -18.57 -9.96
N ARG A 71 -0.12 -17.38 -9.87
CA ARG A 71 1.35 -17.21 -9.78
C ARG A 71 1.93 -17.88 -8.52
N GLY A 72 1.24 -17.78 -7.38
CA GLY A 72 1.64 -18.42 -6.12
C GLY A 72 1.56 -19.97 -6.22
N LEU A 73 0.49 -20.52 -6.78
CA LEU A 73 0.34 -21.96 -6.99
C LEU A 73 1.41 -22.50 -7.96
N ASP A 74 1.68 -21.77 -9.05
CA ASP A 74 2.74 -22.14 -10.02
C ASP A 74 4.12 -22.13 -9.35
N HIS A 75 4.44 -21.12 -8.54
CA HIS A 75 5.69 -21.05 -7.80
C HIS A 75 5.88 -22.26 -6.88
N ALA A 76 4.82 -22.66 -6.16
CA ALA A 76 4.84 -23.81 -5.28
C ALA A 76 4.77 -25.16 -6.02
N GLY A 77 4.63 -25.20 -7.34
CA GLY A 77 4.42 -26.42 -8.13
C GLY A 77 3.13 -27.16 -7.74
N ALA A 78 2.09 -26.41 -7.37
CA ALA A 78 0.79 -26.94 -7.00
C ALA A 78 -0.17 -26.95 -8.21
N PRO A 79 -1.16 -27.88 -8.24
CA PRO A 79 -2.12 -27.92 -9.32
C PRO A 79 -3.02 -26.69 -9.30
N GLN A 80 -3.42 -26.21 -10.46
CA GLN A 80 -4.44 -25.19 -10.62
C GLN A 80 -5.82 -25.80 -10.37
N SER A 81 -6.70 -25.06 -9.64
CA SER A 81 -8.09 -25.45 -9.40
C SER A 81 -9.07 -24.41 -9.93
N GLY A 82 -10.33 -24.76 -10.07
CA GLY A 82 -11.39 -23.77 -10.14
C GLY A 82 -11.50 -23.04 -8.81
N ILE A 83 -12.02 -21.84 -8.81
CA ILE A 83 -12.14 -21.00 -7.63
C ILE A 83 -13.48 -20.27 -7.59
N ARG A 84 -14.03 -20.12 -6.39
CA ARG A 84 -15.04 -19.14 -6.06
C ARG A 84 -14.41 -18.15 -5.11
N LEU A 85 -14.32 -16.88 -5.51
CA LEU A 85 -13.72 -15.79 -4.75
C LEU A 85 -14.80 -14.79 -4.35
N HIS A 86 -14.91 -14.51 -3.07
CA HIS A 86 -15.71 -13.42 -2.53
C HIS A 86 -14.79 -12.36 -1.95
N THR A 87 -14.96 -11.10 -2.36
CA THR A 87 -14.17 -9.97 -1.86
C THR A 87 -15.08 -8.87 -1.31
N VAL A 88 -14.70 -8.31 -0.17
CA VAL A 88 -15.30 -7.11 0.40
C VAL A 88 -14.22 -6.03 0.42
N ASN A 89 -14.20 -5.21 -0.63
CA ASN A 89 -13.18 -4.20 -0.87
C ASN A 89 -13.56 -2.89 -0.15
N ARG A 90 -12.66 -2.39 0.68
CA ARG A 90 -12.79 -1.10 1.38
C ARG A 90 -11.66 -0.15 1.00
N ILE A 91 -10.59 -0.67 0.40
CA ILE A 91 -9.42 0.11 -0.02
C ILE A 91 -9.74 0.79 -1.35
N PRO A 92 -9.76 2.14 -1.42
CA PRO A 92 -10.06 2.87 -2.65
C PRO A 92 -9.08 2.56 -3.78
N HIS A 93 -9.62 2.28 -4.97
CA HIS A 93 -8.82 2.02 -6.15
C HIS A 93 -8.26 3.32 -6.74
N GLY A 94 -6.97 3.33 -7.11
CA GLY A 94 -6.31 4.51 -7.69
C GLY A 94 -6.19 5.69 -6.73
N GLY A 95 -6.34 5.45 -5.41
CA GLY A 95 -6.28 6.45 -4.36
C GLY A 95 -4.91 6.62 -3.71
N GLY A 96 -3.87 5.89 -4.11
CA GLY A 96 -2.55 5.93 -3.46
C GLY A 96 -2.51 5.20 -2.10
N LEU A 97 -3.41 4.24 -1.88
CA LEU A 97 -3.52 3.45 -0.65
C LEU A 97 -3.17 1.97 -0.85
N GLY A 98 -2.40 1.63 -1.88
CA GLY A 98 -1.85 0.29 -2.08
C GLY A 98 -2.87 -0.80 -2.41
N SER A 99 -4.05 -0.46 -2.99
CA SER A 99 -5.09 -1.45 -3.31
C SER A 99 -4.59 -2.58 -4.23
N SER A 100 -3.73 -2.27 -5.21
CA SER A 100 -3.13 -3.27 -6.12
C SER A 100 -2.22 -4.23 -5.34
N ALA A 101 -1.32 -3.71 -4.51
CA ALA A 101 -0.42 -4.51 -3.68
C ALA A 101 -1.20 -5.37 -2.66
N ALA A 102 -2.25 -4.81 -2.04
CA ALA A 102 -3.13 -5.56 -1.16
C ALA A 102 -3.80 -6.73 -1.89
N ALA A 103 -4.35 -6.51 -3.10
CA ALA A 103 -4.94 -7.57 -3.92
C ALA A 103 -3.92 -8.65 -4.32
N THR A 104 -2.71 -8.24 -4.68
CA THR A 104 -1.61 -9.16 -5.03
C THR A 104 -1.18 -10.01 -3.84
N VAL A 105 -0.91 -9.38 -2.70
CA VAL A 105 -0.55 -10.09 -1.45
C VAL A 105 -1.68 -11.02 -1.02
N ALA A 106 -2.94 -10.57 -1.11
CA ALA A 106 -4.10 -11.42 -0.81
C ALA A 106 -4.12 -12.67 -1.67
N GLY A 107 -3.95 -12.55 -2.99
CA GLY A 107 -3.94 -13.70 -3.91
C GLY A 107 -2.84 -14.71 -3.59
N LEU A 108 -1.63 -14.23 -3.29
CA LEU A 108 -0.51 -15.07 -2.90
C LEU A 108 -0.74 -15.77 -1.56
N LEU A 109 -1.30 -15.07 -0.57
CA LEU A 109 -1.63 -15.65 0.73
C LEU A 109 -2.78 -16.67 0.63
N LEU A 110 -3.77 -16.43 -0.21
CA LEU A 110 -4.81 -17.41 -0.50
C LEU A 110 -4.22 -18.67 -1.13
N ALA A 111 -3.24 -18.52 -2.06
CA ALA A 111 -2.50 -19.66 -2.60
C ALA A 111 -1.78 -20.44 -1.51
N ARG A 112 -1.01 -19.75 -0.63
CA ARG A 112 -0.34 -20.36 0.53
C ARG A 112 -1.31 -21.16 1.40
N GLY A 113 -2.48 -20.59 1.70
CA GLY A 113 -3.47 -21.25 2.55
C GLY A 113 -4.09 -22.52 1.95
N LEU A 114 -4.06 -22.69 0.62
CA LEU A 114 -4.51 -23.92 -0.04
C LEU A 114 -3.49 -25.06 0.04
N LEU A 115 -2.19 -24.76 0.24
CA LEU A 115 -1.09 -25.72 0.10
C LEU A 115 -1.02 -26.69 1.28
N SER A 116 -0.63 -27.93 1.00
CA SER A 116 -0.27 -28.94 2.02
C SER A 116 1.04 -28.62 2.75
N ASP A 117 1.88 -27.76 2.15
CA ASP A 117 3.10 -27.24 2.72
C ASP A 117 3.16 -25.73 2.47
N PRO A 118 2.70 -24.91 3.42
CA PRO A 118 2.69 -23.46 3.30
C PRO A 118 4.09 -22.82 3.15
N GLU A 119 5.14 -23.50 3.65
CA GLU A 119 6.52 -23.01 3.58
C GLU A 119 7.06 -22.98 2.14
N ALA A 120 6.44 -23.72 1.22
CA ALA A 120 6.76 -23.62 -0.21
C ALA A 120 6.43 -22.25 -0.82
N LEU A 121 5.67 -21.42 -0.11
CA LEU A 121 5.36 -20.04 -0.44
C LEU A 121 5.49 -19.18 0.82
N ASP A 122 6.71 -19.13 1.37
CA ASP A 122 7.04 -18.37 2.58
C ASP A 122 6.91 -16.84 2.39
N ASP A 123 7.08 -16.05 3.44
CA ASP A 123 6.92 -14.58 3.38
C ASP A 123 7.91 -13.95 2.40
N GLN A 124 9.12 -14.49 2.30
CA GLN A 124 10.13 -14.02 1.36
C GLN A 124 9.70 -14.25 -0.09
N SER A 125 9.12 -15.40 -0.38
CA SER A 125 8.56 -15.75 -1.69
C SER A 125 7.35 -14.89 -2.02
N VAL A 126 6.41 -14.71 -1.07
CA VAL A 126 5.25 -13.83 -1.25
C VAL A 126 5.68 -12.41 -1.55
N LEU A 127 6.63 -11.86 -0.79
CA LEU A 127 7.12 -10.49 -1.00
C LEU A 127 7.77 -10.35 -2.38
N HIS A 128 8.60 -11.31 -2.77
CA HIS A 128 9.27 -11.27 -4.07
C HIS A 128 8.28 -11.33 -5.23
N LEU A 129 7.36 -12.29 -5.19
CA LEU A 129 6.32 -12.42 -6.21
C LEU A 129 5.41 -11.19 -6.27
N ALA A 130 5.05 -10.61 -5.12
CA ALA A 130 4.27 -9.38 -5.10
C ALA A 130 5.04 -8.21 -5.74
N ALA A 131 6.35 -8.10 -5.49
CA ALA A 131 7.19 -7.08 -6.12
C ALA A 131 7.34 -7.28 -7.65
N GLU A 132 7.23 -8.52 -8.17
CA GLU A 132 7.17 -8.76 -9.63
C GLU A 132 5.94 -8.10 -10.27
N PHE A 133 4.79 -8.09 -9.58
CA PHE A 133 3.56 -7.44 -10.08
C PHE A 133 3.62 -5.92 -10.02
N GLU A 134 4.19 -5.38 -8.95
CA GLU A 134 4.16 -3.93 -8.65
C GLU A 134 5.39 -3.19 -9.21
N GLY A 135 6.51 -3.88 -9.42
CA GLY A 135 7.81 -3.31 -9.78
C GLY A 135 8.63 -2.79 -8.58
N HIS A 136 8.04 -2.75 -7.38
CA HIS A 136 8.67 -2.29 -6.13
C HIS A 136 7.98 -2.91 -4.91
N PRO A 137 8.70 -3.11 -3.79
CA PRO A 137 8.16 -3.83 -2.62
C PRO A 137 7.46 -2.95 -1.59
N ASP A 138 7.52 -1.63 -1.68
CA ASP A 138 7.18 -0.66 -0.62
C ASP A 138 5.71 -0.63 -0.18
N ASN A 139 4.78 -1.12 -1.01
CA ASN A 139 3.38 -1.37 -0.66
C ASN A 139 3.15 -2.84 -0.27
N ALA A 140 3.75 -3.79 -0.99
CA ALA A 140 3.58 -5.21 -0.71
C ALA A 140 4.16 -5.61 0.66
N ALA A 141 5.30 -5.03 1.03
CA ALA A 141 5.97 -5.32 2.30
C ALA A 141 5.09 -4.96 3.52
N PRO A 142 4.57 -3.74 3.68
CA PRO A 142 3.68 -3.46 4.80
C PRO A 142 2.32 -4.17 4.69
N ALA A 143 1.79 -4.46 3.50
CA ALA A 143 0.59 -5.28 3.36
C ALA A 143 0.78 -6.70 3.91
N LEU A 144 1.97 -7.27 3.74
CA LEU A 144 2.32 -8.59 4.23
C LEU A 144 2.70 -8.58 5.71
N LEU A 145 3.59 -7.67 6.13
CA LEU A 145 4.25 -7.71 7.44
C LEU A 145 3.54 -6.86 8.51
N GLY A 146 2.75 -5.87 8.11
CA GLY A 146 2.16 -4.89 9.03
C GLY A 146 3.17 -3.82 9.47
N GLY A 147 2.71 -2.86 10.28
CA GLY A 147 3.53 -1.82 10.88
C GLY A 147 4.17 -0.86 9.87
N VAL A 148 5.33 -0.35 10.24
CA VAL A 148 6.21 0.45 9.39
C VAL A 148 7.32 -0.45 8.87
N VAL A 149 7.55 -0.44 7.55
CA VAL A 149 8.47 -1.40 6.92
C VAL A 149 9.47 -0.65 6.03
N LEU A 150 10.74 -1.05 6.16
CA LEU A 150 11.81 -0.73 5.24
C LEU A 150 11.95 -1.89 4.24
N SER A 151 11.89 -1.60 2.95
CA SER A 151 12.00 -2.60 1.89
C SER A 151 12.94 -2.13 0.77
N TRP A 152 13.55 -3.08 0.07
CA TRP A 152 14.48 -2.79 -1.01
C TRP A 152 14.61 -3.96 -1.98
N MET A 153 15.17 -3.70 -3.16
CA MET A 153 15.58 -4.74 -4.10
C MET A 153 17.07 -5.06 -3.93
N ASN A 154 17.41 -6.33 -3.84
CA ASN A 154 18.78 -6.81 -3.78
C ASN A 154 18.99 -7.94 -4.80
N ALA A 155 19.81 -7.70 -5.81
CA ALA A 155 20.07 -8.64 -6.90
C ALA A 155 18.79 -9.23 -7.53
N GLY A 156 17.79 -8.39 -7.76
CA GLY A 156 16.51 -8.79 -8.34
C GLY A 156 15.52 -9.41 -7.33
N GLN A 157 15.92 -9.60 -6.07
CA GLN A 157 15.06 -10.14 -5.01
C GLN A 157 14.54 -9.01 -4.11
N ALA A 158 13.24 -8.97 -3.85
CA ALA A 158 12.67 -8.06 -2.86
C ALA A 158 13.09 -8.49 -1.45
N ARG A 159 13.39 -7.53 -0.60
CA ARG A 159 13.73 -7.71 0.81
C ARG A 159 12.97 -6.69 1.64
N ALA A 160 12.64 -7.06 2.87
CA ALA A 160 11.99 -6.14 3.80
C ALA A 160 12.33 -6.47 5.25
N VAL A 161 12.28 -5.44 6.09
CA VAL A 161 12.38 -5.57 7.55
C VAL A 161 11.35 -4.63 8.20
N PRO A 162 10.57 -5.11 9.17
CA PRO A 162 9.76 -4.24 10.01
C PRO A 162 10.67 -3.30 10.82
N LEU A 163 10.27 -2.04 10.92
CA LEU A 163 10.93 -1.07 11.80
C LEU A 163 10.23 -1.09 13.16
N ALA A 164 10.99 -1.30 14.22
CA ALA A 164 10.48 -1.11 15.57
C ALA A 164 10.14 0.38 15.76
N HIS A 165 8.93 0.67 16.15
CA HIS A 165 8.47 2.04 16.42
C HIS A 165 7.76 2.09 17.77
N ALA A 166 7.80 3.24 18.43
CA ALA A 166 7.06 3.44 19.68
C ALA A 166 5.56 3.58 19.38
N ALA A 167 4.72 3.07 20.27
CA ALA A 167 3.28 3.26 20.15
C ALA A 167 2.93 4.76 20.12
N GLY A 168 2.12 5.16 19.13
CA GLY A 168 1.69 6.55 18.98
C GLY A 168 2.67 7.50 18.28
N VAL A 169 3.86 7.02 17.83
CA VAL A 169 4.77 7.81 16.98
C VAL A 169 4.08 8.28 15.71
N VAL A 170 3.24 7.44 15.14
CA VAL A 170 2.44 7.74 13.97
C VAL A 170 0.96 7.55 14.29
N ASN A 171 0.15 8.58 14.08
CA ASN A 171 -1.31 8.54 14.18
C ASN A 171 -1.91 9.08 12.87
N PRO A 172 -1.93 8.25 11.82
CA PRO A 172 -2.15 8.71 10.47
C PRO A 172 -3.57 9.23 10.22
N LEU A 173 -3.64 10.35 9.51
CA LEU A 173 -4.87 10.87 8.92
C LEU A 173 -4.76 10.81 7.40
N VAL A 174 -5.70 10.13 6.75
CA VAL A 174 -5.77 10.03 5.29
C VAL A 174 -6.77 11.04 4.77
N LEU A 175 -6.32 11.88 3.83
CA LEU A 175 -7.14 12.83 3.08
C LEU A 175 -7.26 12.28 1.66
N LEU A 176 -8.43 11.74 1.35
CA LEU A 176 -8.70 11.00 0.12
C LEU A 176 -9.60 11.81 -0.82
N PRO A 177 -9.10 12.29 -1.97
CA PRO A 177 -9.94 12.90 -2.99
C PRO A 177 -10.76 11.86 -3.76
N THR A 178 -11.83 12.31 -4.40
CA THR A 178 -12.61 11.49 -5.35
C THR A 178 -11.86 11.27 -6.67
N ALA A 179 -10.91 12.14 -6.99
CA ALA A 179 -10.03 11.97 -8.15
C ALA A 179 -9.13 10.75 -7.97
N THR A 180 -8.83 10.07 -9.06
CA THR A 180 -7.92 8.91 -9.08
C THR A 180 -6.71 9.18 -9.97
N LEU A 181 -5.58 8.56 -9.65
CA LEU A 181 -4.35 8.61 -10.44
C LEU A 181 -3.73 7.22 -10.45
N SER A 182 -3.46 6.68 -11.64
CA SER A 182 -2.78 5.39 -11.72
C SER A 182 -1.29 5.54 -11.39
N THR A 183 -0.70 4.51 -10.79
CA THR A 183 0.75 4.47 -10.49
C THR A 183 1.60 4.65 -11.76
N HIS A 184 1.15 4.07 -12.87
CA HIS A 184 1.82 4.22 -14.17
C HIS A 184 1.84 5.68 -14.64
N GLN A 185 0.70 6.39 -14.58
CA GLN A 185 0.63 7.81 -14.92
C GLN A 185 1.51 8.66 -13.99
N ALA A 186 1.44 8.41 -12.67
CA ALA A 186 2.24 9.14 -11.70
C ALA A 186 3.75 8.92 -11.89
N ARG A 187 4.19 7.71 -12.28
CA ARG A 187 5.60 7.44 -12.62
C ARG A 187 6.03 8.14 -13.91
N GLY A 188 5.17 8.24 -14.90
CA GLY A 188 5.44 8.95 -16.15
C GLY A 188 5.66 10.46 -16.00
N LEU A 189 5.34 11.05 -14.83
CA LEU A 189 5.60 12.45 -14.52
C LEU A 189 6.98 12.69 -13.90
N LEU A 190 7.70 11.63 -13.52
CA LEU A 190 9.03 11.76 -12.90
C LEU A 190 10.08 12.09 -13.96
N PRO A 191 11.05 12.95 -13.63
CA PRO A 191 12.17 13.23 -14.50
C PRO A 191 13.10 12.00 -14.60
N GLU A 192 13.76 11.83 -15.73
CA GLU A 192 14.76 10.76 -15.92
C GLU A 192 16.01 10.93 -15.05
N SER A 193 16.31 12.16 -14.61
CA SER A 193 17.44 12.47 -13.74
C SER A 193 17.08 13.58 -12.77
N VAL A 194 17.76 13.61 -11.64
CA VAL A 194 17.62 14.65 -10.62
C VAL A 194 18.98 15.33 -10.35
N PRO A 195 19.00 16.60 -9.93
CA PRO A 195 20.22 17.27 -9.50
C PRO A 195 20.90 16.49 -8.36
N HIS A 196 22.24 16.37 -8.40
CA HIS A 196 22.99 15.67 -7.34
C HIS A 196 22.70 16.23 -5.94
N GLY A 197 22.50 17.55 -5.80
CA GLY A 197 22.13 18.18 -4.54
C GLY A 197 20.78 17.70 -3.99
N ASP A 198 19.80 17.45 -4.87
CA ASP A 198 18.49 16.93 -4.47
C ASP A 198 18.57 15.44 -4.08
N ALA A 199 19.43 14.67 -4.75
CA ALA A 199 19.71 13.29 -4.37
C ALA A 199 20.35 13.21 -2.97
N VAL A 200 21.36 14.06 -2.68
CA VAL A 200 22.00 14.15 -1.36
C VAL A 200 21.01 14.59 -0.28
N PHE A 201 20.19 15.60 -0.59
CA PHE A 201 19.12 16.05 0.31
C PHE A 201 18.18 14.91 0.65
N ASN A 202 17.67 14.21 -0.37
CA ASN A 202 16.69 13.13 -0.18
C ASN A 202 17.28 11.94 0.59
N ALA A 203 18.56 11.58 0.33
CA ALA A 203 19.23 10.53 1.09
C ALA A 203 19.34 10.88 2.60
N SER A 204 19.65 12.15 2.92
CA SER A 204 19.71 12.62 4.31
C SER A 204 18.33 12.58 4.98
N ARG A 205 17.27 12.97 4.26
CA ARG A 205 15.88 12.96 4.76
C ARG A 205 15.37 11.53 4.94
N ALA A 206 15.67 10.61 4.04
CA ALA A 206 15.30 9.20 4.18
C ALA A 206 15.94 8.56 5.43
N ALA A 207 17.23 8.83 5.68
CA ALA A 207 17.90 8.38 6.90
C ALA A 207 17.27 8.99 8.16
N LEU A 208 16.97 10.31 8.14
CA LEU A 208 16.32 11.01 9.23
C LEU A 208 14.90 10.47 9.48
N LEU A 209 14.17 10.09 8.43
CA LEU A 209 12.81 9.54 8.53
C LEU A 209 12.80 8.21 9.27
N VAL A 210 13.77 7.33 9.01
CA VAL A 210 13.91 6.08 9.79
C VAL A 210 14.08 6.38 11.27
N HIS A 211 14.94 7.33 11.62
CA HIS A 211 15.16 7.73 13.01
C HIS A 211 13.90 8.36 13.64
N ALA A 212 13.21 9.23 12.90
CA ALA A 212 11.96 9.85 13.36
C ALA A 212 10.86 8.81 13.64
N LEU A 213 10.68 7.87 12.72
CA LEU A 213 9.66 6.81 12.82
C LEU A 213 9.97 5.80 13.93
N THR A 214 11.25 5.59 14.27
CA THR A 214 11.65 4.61 15.30
C THR A 214 11.72 5.18 16.72
N GLY A 215 11.60 6.49 16.92
CA GLY A 215 11.60 7.00 18.30
C GLY A 215 11.67 8.49 18.52
N VAL A 216 11.81 9.32 17.48
CA VAL A 216 11.95 10.78 17.62
C VAL A 216 10.95 11.52 16.72
N PRO A 217 9.62 11.45 17.03
CA PRO A 217 8.56 11.98 16.16
C PRO A 217 8.64 13.50 15.94
N GLU A 218 9.31 14.23 16.78
CA GLU A 218 9.54 15.69 16.65
C GLU A 218 10.28 16.04 15.34
N LEU A 219 11.01 15.08 14.79
CA LEU A 219 11.74 15.25 13.53
C LEU A 219 10.88 14.96 12.28
N LEU A 220 9.63 14.49 12.43
CA LEU A 220 8.80 14.10 11.27
C LEU A 220 8.60 15.24 10.26
N MET A 221 8.50 16.48 10.69
CA MET A 221 8.37 17.62 9.78
C MET A 221 9.54 17.74 8.81
N GLU A 222 10.77 17.73 9.33
CA GLU A 222 11.98 17.78 8.49
C GLU A 222 12.20 16.47 7.76
N ALA A 223 12.00 15.34 8.45
CA ALA A 223 12.27 14.01 7.93
C ALA A 223 11.39 13.63 6.71
N THR A 224 10.20 14.22 6.61
CA THR A 224 9.27 13.95 5.49
C THR A 224 9.41 14.89 4.30
N GLU A 225 10.43 15.75 4.27
CA GLU A 225 10.73 16.56 3.10
C GLU A 225 11.27 15.69 1.97
N ASP A 226 10.78 15.95 0.74
CA ASP A 226 11.15 15.20 -0.45
C ASP A 226 11.46 16.14 -1.62
N ARG A 227 12.45 15.76 -2.42
CA ARG A 227 12.83 16.44 -3.65
C ARG A 227 12.86 15.53 -4.87
N LEU A 228 12.41 14.26 -4.74
CA LEU A 228 12.49 13.30 -5.83
C LEU A 228 11.17 13.10 -6.57
N HIS A 229 10.03 13.16 -5.89
CA HIS A 229 8.82 12.66 -6.54
C HIS A 229 7.53 13.43 -6.28
N GLN A 230 7.31 14.03 -5.10
CA GLN A 230 6.00 14.62 -4.76
C GLN A 230 5.71 15.85 -5.63
N GLU A 231 6.64 16.79 -5.68
CA GLU A 231 6.52 18.02 -6.46
C GLU A 231 6.55 17.75 -7.98
N GLN A 232 7.32 16.75 -8.42
CA GLN A 232 7.43 16.36 -9.83
C GLN A 232 6.10 15.81 -10.36
N ARG A 233 5.26 15.26 -9.49
CA ARG A 233 3.93 14.73 -9.81
C ARG A 233 2.81 15.77 -9.68
N ALA A 234 3.11 17.02 -9.35
CA ALA A 234 2.11 18.06 -9.08
C ALA A 234 1.11 18.27 -10.24
N SER A 235 1.56 18.16 -11.50
CA SER A 235 0.67 18.31 -12.66
C SER A 235 -0.42 17.25 -12.74
N GLY A 236 -0.18 16.05 -12.20
CA GLY A 236 -1.17 14.96 -12.16
C GLY A 236 -2.12 15.03 -10.98
N MET A 237 -1.79 15.79 -9.92
CA MET A 237 -2.59 15.91 -8.69
C MET A 237 -2.43 17.29 -8.03
N PRO A 238 -2.73 18.39 -8.74
CA PRO A 238 -2.40 19.73 -8.27
C PRO A 238 -3.04 20.10 -6.93
N GLN A 239 -4.28 19.70 -6.70
CA GLN A 239 -4.98 19.97 -5.43
C GLN A 239 -4.36 19.22 -4.25
N SER A 240 -3.89 17.97 -4.46
CA SER A 240 -3.26 17.18 -3.41
C SER A 240 -1.90 17.76 -3.01
N VAL A 241 -1.10 18.18 -3.98
CA VAL A 241 0.21 18.80 -3.70
C VAL A 241 0.03 20.16 -3.01
N GLU A 242 -0.94 20.95 -3.44
CA GLU A 242 -1.24 22.23 -2.77
C GLU A 242 -1.74 22.02 -1.34
N LEU A 243 -2.64 21.04 -1.13
CA LEU A 243 -3.11 20.68 0.22
C LEU A 243 -1.95 20.23 1.10
N MET A 244 -1.07 19.37 0.60
CA MET A 244 0.14 18.94 1.31
C MET A 244 1.02 20.13 1.71
N ARG A 245 1.29 21.07 0.79
CA ARG A 245 2.11 22.26 1.06
C ARG A 245 1.53 23.12 2.18
N VAL A 246 0.23 23.41 2.12
CA VAL A 246 -0.42 24.25 3.14
C VAL A 246 -0.45 23.54 4.50
N LEU A 247 -0.75 22.23 4.54
CA LEU A 247 -0.70 21.47 5.78
C LEU A 247 0.71 21.50 6.40
N ARG A 248 1.75 21.40 5.57
CA ARG A 248 3.13 21.55 6.06
C ARG A 248 3.46 22.96 6.57
N GLN A 249 2.96 24.01 5.92
CA GLN A 249 3.10 25.39 6.41
C GLN A 249 2.40 25.61 7.76
N GLU A 250 1.30 24.90 8.02
CA GLU A 250 0.57 24.92 9.30
C GLU A 250 1.19 23.95 10.36
N GLY A 251 2.34 23.32 10.06
CA GLY A 251 3.09 22.51 11.02
C GLY A 251 2.73 21.02 11.04
N HIS A 252 1.95 20.54 10.09
CA HIS A 252 1.58 19.13 10.01
C HIS A 252 2.53 18.34 9.08
N PRO A 253 3.10 17.18 9.50
CA PRO A 253 3.96 16.34 8.67
C PRO A 253 3.14 15.61 7.60
N ALA A 254 2.76 16.34 6.54
CA ALA A 254 1.95 15.87 5.44
C ALA A 254 2.81 15.43 4.25
N VAL A 255 2.44 14.32 3.62
CA VAL A 255 3.09 13.74 2.44
C VAL A 255 2.04 13.21 1.46
N ILE A 256 2.42 13.02 0.20
CA ILE A 256 1.62 12.26 -0.75
C ILE A 256 1.72 10.77 -0.40
N SER A 257 0.58 10.09 -0.29
CA SER A 257 0.50 8.66 -0.03
C SER A 257 0.80 7.86 -1.31
N GLY A 258 1.88 7.11 -1.32
CA GLY A 258 2.29 6.29 -2.47
C GLY A 258 2.47 7.12 -3.75
N ALA A 259 1.73 6.76 -4.80
CA ALA A 259 1.70 7.51 -6.06
C ALA A 259 0.73 8.69 -6.02
N GLY A 260 -0.03 8.85 -4.96
CA GLY A 260 -1.13 9.80 -4.84
C GLY A 260 -2.45 9.25 -5.44
N PRO A 261 -3.52 10.05 -5.49
CA PRO A 261 -3.58 11.46 -5.09
C PRO A 261 -3.91 11.70 -3.60
N SER A 262 -4.02 10.68 -2.76
CA SER A 262 -4.25 10.89 -1.31
C SER A 262 -3.09 11.62 -0.66
N VAL A 263 -3.42 12.44 0.34
CA VAL A 263 -2.45 13.04 1.26
C VAL A 263 -2.52 12.30 2.60
N LEU A 264 -1.36 11.90 3.10
CA LEU A 264 -1.20 11.32 4.43
C LEU A 264 -0.61 12.35 5.37
N VAL A 265 -1.25 12.59 6.49
CA VAL A 265 -0.66 13.33 7.61
C VAL A 265 -0.23 12.31 8.66
N LEU A 266 1.08 12.22 8.93
CA LEU A 266 1.63 11.17 9.79
C LEU A 266 1.23 11.30 11.25
N SER A 267 1.04 12.53 11.72
CA SER A 267 0.58 12.84 13.07
C SER A 267 -0.30 14.09 13.03
N GLY A 268 -1.55 13.97 13.43
CA GLY A 268 -2.47 15.10 13.45
C GLY A 268 -3.82 14.73 14.03
N ASP A 269 -4.58 15.76 14.44
CA ASP A 269 -5.96 15.63 14.88
C ASP A 269 -6.90 16.02 13.75
N ARG A 270 -7.91 15.18 13.53
CA ARG A 270 -8.96 15.46 12.53
C ARG A 270 -9.68 16.78 12.80
N ALA A 271 -9.85 17.16 14.05
CA ALA A 271 -10.53 18.41 14.42
C ALA A 271 -9.73 19.64 13.98
N GLU A 272 -8.40 19.56 13.97
CA GLU A 272 -7.51 20.63 13.51
C GLU A 272 -7.42 20.66 11.98
N ILE A 273 -7.30 19.49 11.36
CA ILE A 273 -7.02 19.37 9.92
C ILE A 273 -8.27 19.56 9.05
N ALA A 274 -9.44 19.11 9.49
CA ALA A 274 -10.66 19.22 8.68
C ALA A 274 -11.06 20.67 8.32
N PRO A 275 -10.91 21.68 9.18
CA PRO A 275 -11.11 23.08 8.81
C PRO A 275 -10.11 23.58 7.76
N LEU A 276 -8.83 23.14 7.83
CA LEU A 276 -7.80 23.50 6.85
C LEU A 276 -8.16 22.94 5.47
N VAL A 277 -8.54 21.65 5.39
CA VAL A 277 -8.97 21.04 4.13
C VAL A 277 -10.11 21.83 3.50
N ARG A 278 -11.15 22.18 4.28
CA ARG A 278 -12.30 22.96 3.78
C ARG A 278 -11.94 24.35 3.28
N ARG A 279 -10.86 24.96 3.80
CA ARG A 279 -10.37 26.28 3.39
C ARG A 279 -9.56 26.21 2.08
N ILE A 280 -8.84 25.10 1.86
CA ILE A 280 -7.85 24.97 0.81
C ILE A 280 -8.44 24.40 -0.47
N VAL A 281 -9.25 23.33 -0.35
CA VAL A 281 -9.76 22.63 -1.53
C VAL A 281 -11.00 23.32 -2.07
N ALA A 282 -11.08 23.43 -3.41
CA ALA A 282 -12.19 24.11 -4.08
C ALA A 282 -13.54 23.42 -3.84
N ASP A 283 -13.53 22.09 -3.75
CA ASP A 283 -14.70 21.26 -3.43
C ASP A 283 -14.40 20.33 -2.25
N PRO A 284 -14.70 20.74 -1.01
CA PRO A 284 -14.49 19.90 0.17
C PRO A 284 -15.34 18.63 0.19
N THR A 285 -16.44 18.57 -0.58
CA THR A 285 -17.31 17.37 -0.65
C THR A 285 -16.65 16.26 -1.43
N GLY A 286 -15.71 16.59 -2.30
CA GLY A 286 -14.85 15.67 -3.04
C GLY A 286 -13.70 15.07 -2.21
N TRP A 287 -13.63 15.34 -0.89
CA TRP A 287 -12.58 14.84 -0.03
C TRP A 287 -13.14 14.09 1.19
N ARG A 288 -12.68 12.86 1.38
CA ARG A 288 -12.95 12.08 2.58
C ARG A 288 -11.75 12.18 3.53
N ILE A 289 -12.02 12.56 4.78
CA ILE A 289 -11.01 12.66 5.84
C ILE A 289 -11.24 11.52 6.82
N ALA A 290 -10.25 10.65 6.99
CA ALA A 290 -10.34 9.50 7.87
C ALA A 290 -9.11 9.38 8.76
N GLN A 291 -9.34 9.26 10.08
CA GLN A 291 -8.30 8.79 11.00
C GLN A 291 -8.18 7.29 10.79
N VAL A 292 -7.01 6.82 10.38
CA VAL A 292 -6.76 5.41 10.06
C VAL A 292 -5.50 4.99 10.81
N PRO A 293 -5.63 4.32 11.97
CA PRO A 293 -4.49 3.88 12.76
C PRO A 293 -3.55 2.96 11.98
N LEU A 294 -2.33 2.79 12.44
CA LEU A 294 -1.44 1.75 11.94
C LEU A 294 -2.05 0.37 12.21
N ARG A 295 -1.89 -0.53 11.27
CA ARG A 295 -2.11 -1.96 11.46
C ARG A 295 -0.79 -2.63 11.80
N GLU A 296 -0.61 -2.95 13.07
CA GLU A 296 0.64 -3.49 13.61
C GLU A 296 0.93 -4.93 13.16
N THR A 297 -0.13 -5.68 12.87
CA THR A 297 -0.01 -7.11 12.51
C THR A 297 -0.03 -7.29 11.00
N GLY A 298 0.82 -8.16 10.51
CA GLY A 298 0.83 -8.60 9.12
C GLY A 298 -0.43 -9.37 8.70
N SER A 299 -0.43 -9.77 7.45
CA SER A 299 -1.48 -10.59 6.84
C SER A 299 -1.09 -12.06 6.84
N ALA A 300 -2.04 -12.92 7.15
CA ALA A 300 -1.85 -14.37 7.09
C ALA A 300 -3.15 -15.05 6.61
N PRO A 301 -3.06 -16.19 5.93
CA PRO A 301 -4.24 -16.96 5.57
C PRO A 301 -4.84 -17.63 6.80
N VAL A 302 -6.18 -17.68 6.85
CA VAL A 302 -6.94 -18.47 7.81
C VAL A 302 -7.62 -19.60 7.05
N VAL A 303 -7.35 -20.81 7.47
CA VAL A 303 -7.91 -22.02 6.87
C VAL A 303 -9.18 -22.39 7.59
N GLY A 304 -10.26 -22.63 6.80
CA GLY A 304 -11.59 -23.01 7.28
C GLY A 304 -11.88 -24.50 7.18
#